data_66a02c4ff2e0791843d31881835d7be0
#
_entry.id   66a02c4ff2e0791843d31881835d7be0
#
_cell.length_a   1.000
_cell.length_b   1.000
_cell.length_c   1.000
_cell.angle_alpha   90.00
_cell.angle_beta   90.00
_cell.angle_gamma   90.00
#
_symmetry.space_group_name_H-M   'P 1'
#
loop_
_entity.id
_entity.type
_entity.pdbx_description
1 polymer ?
#
loop_
_entity_poly.entity_id
_entity_poly.type
_entity_poly.pdbx_seq_one_letter_code
_entity_poly.pdbx_strand_id
1 'polypeptide(L)'
;VSLTPNRFGDALAAPLRLIPAPLSAWGRGWCGAVASILEAAAAKPGNVHPHAPFPDLTFSDLVAAGLAIAPALEAATEKPLGRTILDAVTAARSATRSNANLGIVLLVAPLAAVPDDRGPATPSAVEQVFGLLAAADAAAIWTAIQAARPGGLGTSSRWDLAGPPPPDIRAAMQVSAGHDTIARLWARGYDELFTGPVADLAAAIAAGVPLETAIIRCHLRQLARGADSLIARRHGEATAAEVSARAADLIAWEEDARWPEAVAAFDASLRQPRRLNPGTTADLVAAALYILLRDGRLQAALPFPTPPRSLASNP
;
A
#
# COMPACT_ATOMS: atom_id res chain seq x y z
N VAL A 1 -9.46 -28.81 25.22
CA VAL A 1 -10.25 -27.91 24.33
C VAL A 1 -9.48 -27.86 23.02
N SER A 2 -9.97 -28.58 22.00
CA SER A 2 -9.37 -28.62 20.66
C SER A 2 -9.62 -27.26 20.00
N LEU A 3 -8.55 -26.51 19.74
CA LEU A 3 -8.63 -25.29 18.94
C LEU A 3 -8.87 -25.70 17.47
N THR A 4 -10.05 -25.38 16.95
CA THR A 4 -10.38 -25.52 15.53
C THR A 4 -9.43 -24.66 14.68
N PRO A 5 -9.02 -25.11 13.47
CA PRO A 5 -8.13 -24.35 12.60
C PRO A 5 -8.71 -22.98 12.25
N ASN A 6 -7.83 -22.00 12.17
CA ASN A 6 -8.10 -20.60 11.98
C ASN A 6 -8.81 -20.34 10.64
N ARG A 7 -10.13 -20.12 10.66
CA ARG A 7 -10.95 -19.84 9.47
C ARG A 7 -10.52 -18.61 8.65
N PHE A 8 -9.71 -17.72 9.23
CA PHE A 8 -9.15 -16.57 8.50
C PHE A 8 -8.02 -16.98 7.53
N GLY A 9 -7.22 -18.00 7.87
CA GLY A 9 -6.21 -18.53 6.96
C GLY A 9 -6.81 -19.15 5.69
N ASP A 10 -7.93 -19.86 5.85
CA ASP A 10 -8.63 -20.50 4.73
C ASP A 10 -9.28 -19.49 3.76
N ALA A 11 -9.70 -18.32 4.25
CA ALA A 11 -10.29 -17.27 3.42
C ALA A 11 -9.28 -16.58 2.50
N LEU A 12 -8.02 -16.46 2.93
CA LEU A 12 -6.93 -15.92 2.11
C LEU A 12 -6.36 -16.97 1.13
N ALA A 13 -6.59 -18.27 1.40
CA ALA A 13 -6.17 -19.37 0.53
C ALA A 13 -7.13 -19.64 -0.64
N ALA A 14 -8.32 -19.03 -0.66
CA ALA A 14 -9.26 -19.21 -1.75
C ALA A 14 -8.74 -18.59 -3.06
N PRO A 15 -8.84 -19.29 -4.21
CA PRO A 15 -8.39 -18.75 -5.48
C PRO A 15 -9.22 -17.53 -5.86
N LEU A 16 -8.56 -16.39 -6.03
CA LEU A 16 -9.15 -15.16 -6.54
C LEU A 16 -9.25 -15.24 -8.06
N ARG A 17 -10.39 -14.79 -8.58
CA ARG A 17 -10.60 -14.73 -10.03
C ARG A 17 -10.43 -13.30 -10.50
N LEU A 18 -9.55 -13.09 -11.49
CA LEU A 18 -9.59 -11.88 -12.31
C LEU A 18 -10.82 -11.98 -13.20
N ILE A 19 -11.78 -11.10 -13.00
CA ILE A 19 -12.93 -10.98 -13.88
C ILE A 19 -12.73 -9.71 -14.71
N PRO A 20 -12.81 -9.78 -16.06
CA PRO A 20 -12.97 -8.58 -16.87
C PRO A 20 -14.35 -8.00 -16.52
N ALA A 21 -14.37 -6.98 -15.69
CA ALA A 21 -15.58 -6.36 -15.23
C ALA A 21 -15.48 -4.84 -15.43
N PRO A 22 -16.63 -4.15 -15.58
CA PRO A 22 -16.65 -2.71 -15.34
C PRO A 22 -16.06 -2.42 -13.96
N LEU A 23 -15.62 -1.18 -13.75
CA LEU A 23 -15.08 -0.70 -12.47
C LEU A 23 -15.80 -1.34 -11.28
N SER A 24 -15.06 -1.64 -10.22
CA SER A 24 -15.60 -2.27 -9.03
C SER A 24 -16.92 -1.64 -8.61
N ALA A 25 -17.93 -2.47 -8.28
CA ALA A 25 -19.14 -2.01 -7.63
C ALA A 25 -18.88 -1.43 -6.22
N TRP A 26 -17.64 -1.55 -5.73
CA TRP A 26 -17.19 -1.02 -4.44
C TRP A 26 -16.72 0.41 -4.58
N GLY A 27 -17.10 1.27 -3.65
CA GLY A 27 -16.60 2.63 -3.59
C GLY A 27 -15.09 2.70 -3.38
N ARG A 28 -14.50 3.84 -3.71
CA ARG A 28 -13.06 4.12 -3.60
C ARG A 28 -12.53 3.93 -2.19
N GLY A 29 -13.30 4.40 -1.22
CA GLY A 29 -12.97 4.27 0.20
C GLY A 29 -12.90 2.81 0.63
N TRP A 30 -13.89 2.01 0.21
CA TRP A 30 -13.90 0.58 0.48
C TRP A 30 -12.68 -0.12 -0.14
N CYS A 31 -12.36 0.17 -1.39
CA CYS A 31 -11.16 -0.38 -2.05
C CYS A 31 -9.88 -0.01 -1.28
N GLY A 32 -9.79 1.23 -0.77
CA GLY A 32 -8.64 1.69 0.02
C GLY A 32 -8.50 0.96 1.36
N ALA A 33 -9.61 0.79 2.08
CA ALA A 33 -9.64 0.02 3.33
C ALA A 33 -9.24 -1.44 3.11
N VAL A 34 -9.86 -2.10 2.14
CA VAL A 34 -9.58 -3.52 1.82
C VAL A 34 -8.14 -3.70 1.35
N ALA A 35 -7.62 -2.83 0.49
CA ALA A 35 -6.21 -2.88 0.06
C ALA A 35 -5.25 -2.80 1.24
N SER A 36 -5.46 -1.86 2.17
CA SER A 36 -4.66 -1.71 3.38
C SER A 36 -4.72 -2.95 4.28
N ILE A 37 -5.92 -3.54 4.44
CA ILE A 37 -6.12 -4.72 5.28
C ILE A 37 -5.48 -5.97 4.63
N LEU A 38 -5.65 -6.18 3.34
CA LEU A 38 -5.05 -7.31 2.63
C LEU A 38 -3.53 -7.24 2.64
N GLU A 39 -2.98 -6.05 2.42
CA GLU A 39 -1.55 -5.79 2.54
C GLU A 39 -1.05 -6.17 3.93
N ALA A 40 -1.68 -5.66 5.01
CA ALA A 40 -1.27 -5.90 6.38
C ALA A 40 -1.51 -7.36 6.83
N ALA A 41 -2.49 -8.06 6.27
CA ALA A 41 -2.80 -9.44 6.63
C ALA A 41 -1.76 -10.45 6.11
N ALA A 42 -1.10 -10.16 4.99
CA ALA A 42 -0.11 -11.05 4.40
C ALA A 42 1.21 -11.03 5.21
N ALA A 43 1.77 -12.22 5.46
CA ALA A 43 3.00 -12.40 6.24
C ALA A 43 4.25 -12.00 5.45
N LYS A 44 4.33 -10.73 5.03
CA LYS A 44 5.47 -10.18 4.28
C LYS A 44 6.70 -10.03 5.19
N PRO A 45 7.88 -10.47 4.76
CA PRO A 45 9.10 -10.37 5.55
C PRO A 45 9.39 -8.96 6.08
N GLY A 46 9.63 -8.85 7.39
CA GLY A 46 9.95 -7.60 8.08
C GLY A 46 8.77 -6.68 8.38
N ASN A 47 7.56 -6.94 7.83
CA ASN A 47 6.38 -6.14 8.10
C ASN A 47 5.53 -6.68 9.26
N VAL A 48 4.65 -5.81 9.81
CA VAL A 48 3.61 -6.23 10.75
C VAL A 48 2.59 -7.10 10.01
N HIS A 49 2.18 -8.19 10.66
CA HIS A 49 1.06 -9.03 10.23
C HIS A 49 0.39 -9.66 11.48
N PRO A 50 -0.76 -10.39 11.36
CA PRO A 50 -1.52 -10.87 12.53
C PRO A 50 -0.71 -11.64 13.59
N HIS A 51 0.36 -12.32 13.16
CA HIS A 51 1.18 -13.16 14.05
C HIS A 51 2.51 -12.52 14.46
N ALA A 52 2.82 -11.32 13.97
CA ALA A 52 4.11 -10.67 14.21
C ALA A 52 3.98 -9.14 14.36
N PRO A 53 3.46 -8.66 15.51
CA PRO A 53 3.38 -7.24 15.79
C PRO A 53 4.77 -6.65 16.10
N PHE A 54 4.84 -5.32 16.04
CA PHE A 54 5.90 -4.57 16.69
C PHE A 54 5.39 -3.97 18.02
N PRO A 55 6.28 -3.58 18.95
CA PRO A 55 5.86 -3.00 20.22
C PRO A 55 5.01 -1.72 20.09
N ASP A 56 5.20 -0.97 19.01
CA ASP A 56 4.56 0.33 18.72
C ASP A 56 3.63 0.30 17.51
N LEU A 57 3.43 -0.87 16.88
CA LEU A 57 2.57 -1.05 15.72
C LEU A 57 2.04 -2.48 15.65
N THR A 58 0.73 -2.63 15.71
CA THR A 58 0.06 -3.94 15.62
C THR A 58 -0.75 -4.06 14.34
N PHE A 59 -1.16 -5.29 13.99
CA PHE A 59 -2.10 -5.53 12.90
C PHE A 59 -3.43 -4.80 13.13
N SER A 60 -3.93 -4.76 14.38
CA SER A 60 -5.16 -4.03 14.70
C SER A 60 -5.04 -2.53 14.46
N ASP A 61 -3.86 -1.93 14.68
CA ASP A 61 -3.61 -0.52 14.35
C ASP A 61 -3.70 -0.30 12.84
N LEU A 62 -3.10 -1.19 12.04
CA LEU A 62 -3.15 -1.10 10.57
C LEU A 62 -4.58 -1.26 10.04
N VAL A 63 -5.37 -2.20 10.61
CA VAL A 63 -6.79 -2.36 10.27
C VAL A 63 -7.59 -1.11 10.63
N ALA A 64 -7.42 -0.58 11.84
CA ALA A 64 -8.14 0.63 12.27
C ALA A 64 -7.78 1.84 11.40
N ALA A 65 -6.50 2.02 11.08
CA ALA A 65 -6.06 3.08 10.18
C ALA A 65 -6.61 2.90 8.75
N GLY A 66 -6.60 1.67 8.23
CA GLY A 66 -7.16 1.33 6.90
C GLY A 66 -8.66 1.64 6.80
N LEU A 67 -9.43 1.32 7.83
CA LEU A 67 -10.85 1.66 7.90
C LEU A 67 -11.08 3.17 8.01
N ALA A 68 -10.25 3.86 8.80
CA ALA A 68 -10.39 5.29 9.07
C ALA A 68 -10.17 6.17 7.83
N ILE A 69 -9.32 5.77 6.89
CA ILE A 69 -9.06 6.53 5.66
C ILE A 69 -10.18 6.43 4.63
N ALA A 70 -11.06 5.42 4.74
CA ALA A 70 -12.08 5.12 3.73
C ALA A 70 -13.02 6.30 3.42
N PRO A 71 -13.60 7.04 4.38
CA PRO A 71 -14.48 8.17 4.06
C PRO A 71 -13.79 9.30 3.27
N ALA A 72 -12.51 9.56 3.56
CA ALA A 72 -11.76 10.58 2.84
C ALA A 72 -11.46 10.15 1.40
N LEU A 73 -11.09 8.89 1.19
CA LEU A 73 -10.85 8.34 -0.15
C LEU A 73 -12.15 8.23 -0.96
N GLU A 74 -13.29 7.95 -0.32
CA GLU A 74 -14.60 7.92 -1.00
C GLU A 74 -14.94 9.26 -1.64
N ALA A 75 -14.66 10.36 -0.92
CA ALA A 75 -14.91 11.72 -1.38
C ALA A 75 -13.79 12.31 -2.27
N ALA A 76 -12.82 11.50 -2.72
CA ALA A 76 -11.60 12.00 -3.36
C ALA A 76 -11.84 12.72 -4.71
N THR A 77 -12.93 12.42 -5.41
CA THR A 77 -13.30 13.13 -6.66
C THR A 77 -14.10 14.41 -6.44
N GLU A 78 -14.59 14.62 -5.22
CA GLU A 78 -15.42 15.76 -4.85
C GLU A 78 -14.63 16.85 -4.14
N LYS A 79 -13.38 16.55 -3.75
CA LYS A 79 -12.52 17.42 -2.96
C LYS A 79 -11.17 17.64 -3.62
N PRO A 80 -10.48 18.77 -3.34
CA PRO A 80 -9.09 18.95 -3.69
C PRO A 80 -8.22 17.79 -3.12
N LEU A 81 -7.21 17.36 -3.88
CA LEU A 81 -6.36 16.23 -3.49
C LEU A 81 -5.68 16.46 -2.14
N GLY A 82 -5.17 17.68 -1.90
CA GLY A 82 -4.53 18.01 -0.63
C GLY A 82 -5.47 17.89 0.55
N ARG A 83 -6.74 18.24 0.38
CA ARG A 83 -7.76 18.07 1.42
C ARG A 83 -8.08 16.61 1.69
N THR A 84 -8.20 15.80 0.64
CA THR A 84 -8.40 14.35 0.76
C THR A 84 -7.27 13.71 1.56
N ILE A 85 -6.01 14.05 1.25
CA ILE A 85 -4.83 13.52 1.96
C ILE A 85 -4.83 13.96 3.43
N LEU A 86 -5.09 15.24 3.69
CA LEU A 86 -5.12 15.76 5.06
C LEU A 86 -6.22 15.10 5.90
N ASP A 87 -7.42 14.96 5.36
CA ASP A 87 -8.55 14.30 6.02
C ASP A 87 -8.22 12.83 6.32
N ALA A 88 -7.66 12.09 5.35
CA ALA A 88 -7.29 10.69 5.51
C ALA A 88 -6.20 10.50 6.57
N VAL A 89 -5.13 11.28 6.54
CA VAL A 89 -4.04 11.20 7.53
C VAL A 89 -4.55 11.57 8.92
N THR A 90 -5.39 12.59 9.03
CA THR A 90 -6.00 13.00 10.31
C THR A 90 -6.87 11.90 10.88
N ALA A 91 -7.70 11.27 10.06
CA ALA A 91 -8.56 10.15 10.46
C ALA A 91 -7.75 8.93 10.93
N ALA A 92 -6.72 8.52 10.17
CA ALA A 92 -5.84 7.43 10.54
C ALA A 92 -5.15 7.68 11.89
N ARG A 93 -4.63 8.89 12.12
CA ARG A 93 -4.01 9.27 13.39
C ARG A 93 -4.97 9.32 14.57
N SER A 94 -6.23 9.65 14.33
CA SER A 94 -7.28 9.64 15.37
C SER A 94 -7.68 8.22 15.75
N ALA A 95 -7.58 7.29 14.80
CA ALA A 95 -7.92 5.89 15.01
C ALA A 95 -6.80 5.09 15.69
N THR A 96 -5.53 5.52 15.55
CA THR A 96 -4.37 4.80 16.10
C THR A 96 -3.37 5.77 16.73
N ARG A 97 -2.54 5.28 17.68
CA ARG A 97 -1.45 6.07 18.23
C ARG A 97 -0.17 6.01 17.40
N SER A 98 -0.15 5.14 16.38
CA SER A 98 1.01 4.91 15.52
C SER A 98 0.95 5.78 14.25
N ASN A 99 2.10 5.94 13.57
CA ASN A 99 2.15 6.51 12.23
C ASN A 99 1.84 5.40 11.20
N ALA A 100 0.60 4.94 11.19
CA ALA A 100 0.12 3.98 10.22
C ALA A 100 -0.43 4.69 8.97
N ASN A 101 -0.20 4.12 7.80
CA ASN A 101 -0.83 4.45 6.53
C ASN A 101 -0.47 5.80 5.87
N LEU A 102 0.51 6.60 6.34
CA LEU A 102 0.89 7.81 5.62
C LEU A 102 1.30 7.51 4.16
N GLY A 103 2.19 6.53 3.97
CA GLY A 103 2.66 6.16 2.63
C GLY A 103 1.53 5.62 1.77
N ILE A 104 0.67 4.77 2.32
CA ILE A 104 -0.53 4.28 1.63
C ILE A 104 -1.43 5.46 1.20
N VAL A 105 -1.71 6.42 2.09
CA VAL A 105 -2.54 7.59 1.76
C VAL A 105 -1.90 8.42 0.65
N LEU A 106 -0.60 8.69 0.73
CA LEU A 106 0.11 9.46 -0.30
C LEU A 106 0.09 8.76 -1.67
N LEU A 107 0.10 7.44 -1.71
CA LEU A 107 0.03 6.69 -2.97
C LEU A 107 -1.40 6.49 -3.47
N VAL A 108 -2.35 6.23 -2.58
CA VAL A 108 -3.73 5.86 -2.97
C VAL A 108 -4.61 7.07 -3.22
N ALA A 109 -4.43 8.18 -2.52
CA ALA A 109 -5.30 9.34 -2.70
C ALA A 109 -5.27 9.92 -4.13
N PRO A 110 -4.11 10.06 -4.82
CA PRO A 110 -4.10 10.44 -6.23
C PRO A 110 -4.83 9.47 -7.15
N LEU A 111 -4.74 8.16 -6.88
CA LEU A 111 -5.45 7.12 -7.61
C LEU A 111 -6.96 7.18 -7.36
N ALA A 112 -7.38 7.47 -6.12
CA ALA A 112 -8.77 7.64 -5.75
C ALA A 112 -9.39 8.91 -6.35
N ALA A 113 -8.59 9.94 -6.59
CA ALA A 113 -9.02 11.19 -7.23
C ALA A 113 -9.23 11.06 -8.75
N VAL A 114 -8.80 9.96 -9.39
CA VAL A 114 -9.10 9.69 -10.80
C VAL A 114 -10.61 9.44 -10.96
N PRO A 115 -11.35 10.24 -11.76
CA PRO A 115 -12.79 10.04 -11.99
C PRO A 115 -13.12 8.69 -12.64
N ASP A 116 -14.28 8.12 -12.32
CA ASP A 116 -14.71 6.79 -12.83
C ASP A 116 -15.04 6.81 -14.32
N ASP A 117 -15.51 7.92 -14.84
CA ASP A 117 -15.81 8.11 -16.26
C ASP A 117 -14.57 8.03 -17.17
N ARG A 118 -13.37 8.09 -16.56
CA ARG A 118 -12.09 7.90 -17.26
C ARG A 118 -11.65 6.43 -17.34
N GLY A 119 -12.45 5.51 -16.85
CA GLY A 119 -12.14 4.07 -16.86
C GLY A 119 -11.07 3.66 -15.84
N PRO A 120 -10.28 2.60 -16.13
CA PRO A 120 -9.24 2.09 -15.24
C PRO A 120 -8.20 3.15 -14.87
N ALA A 121 -7.61 3.01 -13.68
CA ALA A 121 -6.50 3.86 -13.27
C ALA A 121 -5.29 3.64 -14.19
N THR A 122 -4.69 4.74 -14.65
CA THR A 122 -3.49 4.72 -15.48
C THR A 122 -2.51 5.80 -15.00
N PRO A 123 -1.20 5.69 -15.31
CA PRO A 123 -0.25 6.76 -15.00
C PRO A 123 -0.67 8.11 -15.57
N SER A 124 -1.19 8.13 -16.80
CA SER A 124 -1.67 9.35 -17.46
C SER A 124 -2.88 9.98 -16.74
N ALA A 125 -3.80 9.17 -16.20
CA ALA A 125 -4.94 9.66 -15.44
C ALA A 125 -4.48 10.28 -14.10
N VAL A 126 -3.48 9.69 -13.45
CA VAL A 126 -2.87 10.27 -12.24
C VAL A 126 -2.13 11.58 -12.55
N GLU A 127 -1.40 11.67 -13.67
CA GLU A 127 -0.76 12.92 -14.11
C GLU A 127 -1.79 14.04 -14.34
N GLN A 128 -2.97 13.73 -14.85
CA GLN A 128 -4.05 14.72 -14.98
C GLN A 128 -4.54 15.21 -13.61
N VAL A 129 -4.61 14.33 -12.60
CA VAL A 129 -4.91 14.74 -11.21
C VAL A 129 -3.82 15.65 -10.68
N PHE A 130 -2.55 15.32 -10.89
CA PHE A 130 -1.43 16.15 -10.49
C PHE A 130 -1.39 17.51 -11.21
N GLY A 131 -1.86 17.57 -12.45
CA GLY A 131 -2.00 18.83 -13.19
C GLY A 131 -3.01 19.82 -12.61
N LEU A 132 -3.88 19.36 -11.70
CA LEU A 132 -4.87 20.20 -11.00
C LEU A 132 -4.38 20.73 -9.64
N LEU A 133 -3.18 20.30 -9.18
CA LEU A 133 -2.65 20.72 -7.89
C LEU A 133 -2.42 22.23 -7.82
N ALA A 134 -2.87 22.83 -6.73
CA ALA A 134 -2.68 24.23 -6.40
C ALA A 134 -1.81 24.41 -5.14
N ALA A 135 -1.40 25.65 -4.85
CA ALA A 135 -0.65 25.96 -3.63
C ALA A 135 -1.38 25.56 -2.34
N ALA A 136 -2.71 25.60 -2.33
CA ALA A 136 -3.54 25.14 -1.22
C ALA A 136 -3.40 23.62 -1.00
N ASP A 137 -3.29 22.84 -2.07
CA ASP A 137 -3.03 21.40 -1.98
C ASP A 137 -1.65 21.14 -1.40
N ALA A 138 -0.63 21.88 -1.85
CA ALA A 138 0.71 21.78 -1.32
C ALA A 138 0.76 22.04 0.19
N ALA A 139 0.09 23.08 0.66
CA ALA A 139 -0.02 23.41 2.09
C ALA A 139 -0.74 22.31 2.89
N ALA A 140 -1.84 21.76 2.37
CA ALA A 140 -2.60 20.71 3.02
C ALA A 140 -1.80 19.39 3.11
N ILE A 141 -1.13 18.98 2.01
CA ILE A 141 -0.27 17.79 1.98
C ILE A 141 0.91 17.95 2.94
N TRP A 142 1.53 19.13 2.95
CA TRP A 142 2.64 19.42 3.87
C TRP A 142 2.20 19.27 5.33
N THR A 143 1.04 19.85 5.68
CA THR A 143 0.43 19.72 7.00
C THR A 143 0.14 18.26 7.36
N ALA A 144 -0.35 17.47 6.41
CA ALA A 144 -0.60 16.04 6.60
C ALA A 144 0.70 15.28 6.92
N ILE A 145 1.78 15.54 6.18
CA ILE A 145 3.08 14.89 6.40
C ILE A 145 3.66 15.31 7.77
N GLN A 146 3.59 16.61 8.11
CA GLN A 146 3.99 17.10 9.43
C GLN A 146 3.20 16.43 10.56
N ALA A 147 1.88 16.32 10.41
CA ALA A 147 1.01 15.67 11.40
C ALA A 147 1.37 14.20 11.58
N ALA A 148 1.71 13.48 10.52
CA ALA A 148 2.09 12.07 10.57
C ALA A 148 3.43 11.83 11.29
N ARG A 149 4.32 12.82 11.37
CA ARG A 149 5.65 12.72 12.00
C ARG A 149 6.43 11.49 11.53
N PRO A 150 6.64 11.30 10.23
CA PRO A 150 7.35 10.11 9.76
C PRO A 150 8.78 10.09 10.29
N GLY A 151 9.22 8.92 10.76
CA GLY A 151 10.57 8.75 11.31
C GLY A 151 11.64 8.72 10.23
N GLY A 152 12.84 9.26 10.56
CA GLY A 152 14.03 9.13 9.71
C GLY A 152 14.10 10.08 8.52
N LEU A 153 13.28 11.13 8.46
CA LEU A 153 13.34 12.10 7.34
C LEU A 153 14.59 12.99 7.35
N GLY A 154 15.29 13.09 8.50
CA GLY A 154 16.45 13.98 8.61
C GLY A 154 16.07 15.46 8.47
N THR A 155 17.07 16.28 8.11
CA THR A 155 16.90 17.70 7.78
C THR A 155 17.20 17.92 6.30
N SER A 156 16.47 18.82 5.66
CA SER A 156 16.69 19.19 4.26
C SER A 156 17.11 20.66 4.17
N SER A 157 18.08 20.96 3.30
CA SER A 157 18.49 22.33 3.03
C SER A 157 17.43 23.15 2.28
N ARG A 158 16.50 22.48 1.64
CA ARG A 158 15.39 23.10 0.91
C ARG A 158 14.10 22.37 1.26
N TRP A 159 13.08 23.10 1.68
CA TRP A 159 11.79 22.57 2.10
C TRP A 159 11.91 21.52 3.22
N ASP A 160 12.59 21.92 4.31
CA ASP A 160 12.60 21.12 5.53
C ASP A 160 11.17 21.00 6.09
N LEU A 161 10.81 19.80 6.54
CA LEU A 161 9.47 19.55 7.03
C LEU A 161 9.11 20.38 8.28
N ALA A 162 10.08 20.86 9.03
CA ALA A 162 9.87 21.77 10.15
C ALA A 162 9.56 23.21 9.69
N GLY A 163 9.79 23.52 8.42
CA GLY A 163 9.59 24.84 7.82
C GLY A 163 8.19 25.04 7.22
N PRO A 164 7.98 26.18 6.54
CA PRO A 164 6.73 26.48 5.85
C PRO A 164 6.50 25.55 4.66
N PRO A 165 5.22 25.37 4.25
CA PRO A 165 4.90 24.55 3.09
C PRO A 165 5.52 25.11 1.81
N PRO A 166 5.93 24.22 0.87
CA PRO A 166 6.38 24.65 -0.45
C PRO A 166 5.21 25.21 -1.26
N PRO A 167 5.47 26.10 -2.21
CA PRO A 167 4.41 26.59 -3.12
C PRO A 167 3.95 25.51 -4.10
N ASP A 168 4.81 24.52 -4.38
CA ASP A 168 4.58 23.37 -5.25
C ASP A 168 5.07 22.11 -4.55
N ILE A 169 4.13 21.21 -4.28
CA ILE A 169 4.44 19.95 -3.58
C ILE A 169 5.26 18.98 -4.45
N ARG A 170 5.04 18.95 -5.77
CA ARG A 170 5.80 18.08 -6.66
C ARG A 170 7.25 18.53 -6.78
N ALA A 171 7.51 19.84 -6.79
CA ALA A 171 8.86 20.36 -6.72
C ALA A 171 9.57 19.97 -5.42
N ALA A 172 8.86 19.95 -4.29
CA ALA A 172 9.43 19.44 -3.02
C ALA A 172 9.68 17.93 -3.07
N MET A 173 8.77 17.14 -3.62
CA MET A 173 8.96 15.70 -3.83
C MET A 173 10.14 15.41 -4.76
N GLN A 174 10.40 16.24 -5.77
CA GLN A 174 11.55 16.09 -6.66
C GLN A 174 12.88 16.21 -5.91
N VAL A 175 12.98 17.01 -4.85
CA VAL A 175 14.21 17.10 -4.01
C VAL A 175 14.49 15.77 -3.33
N SER A 176 13.46 15.05 -2.90
CA SER A 176 13.58 13.75 -2.20
C SER A 176 13.54 12.53 -3.14
N ALA A 177 13.26 12.72 -4.43
CA ALA A 177 13.02 11.62 -5.39
C ALA A 177 14.21 10.67 -5.57
N GLY A 178 15.42 11.10 -5.23
CA GLY A 178 16.64 10.28 -5.32
C GLY A 178 16.74 9.20 -4.23
N HIS A 179 16.09 9.41 -3.08
CA HIS A 179 16.22 8.55 -1.90
C HIS A 179 14.88 8.16 -1.25
N ASP A 180 13.76 8.65 -1.78
CA ASP A 180 12.42 8.30 -1.32
C ASP A 180 11.55 7.87 -2.51
N THR A 181 11.08 6.62 -2.47
CA THR A 181 10.30 6.02 -3.57
C THR A 181 8.94 6.68 -3.75
N ILE A 182 8.26 7.07 -2.65
CA ILE A 182 6.96 7.76 -2.75
C ILE A 182 7.17 9.14 -3.37
N ALA A 183 8.18 9.88 -2.91
CA ALA A 183 8.52 11.17 -3.47
C ALA A 183 8.90 11.07 -4.97
N ARG A 184 9.60 10.00 -5.37
CA ARG A 184 9.93 9.74 -6.77
C ARG A 184 8.70 9.52 -7.63
N LEU A 185 7.71 8.74 -7.17
CA LEU A 185 6.46 8.52 -7.87
C LEU A 185 5.66 9.82 -8.03
N TRP A 186 5.62 10.64 -7.00
CA TRP A 186 4.96 11.95 -7.07
C TRP A 186 5.64 12.91 -8.06
N ALA A 187 6.96 12.91 -8.08
CA ALA A 187 7.75 13.80 -8.92
C ALA A 187 7.77 13.39 -10.39
N ARG A 188 7.87 12.08 -10.67
CA ARG A 188 8.14 11.53 -12.00
C ARG A 188 6.99 10.77 -12.64
N GLY A 189 5.85 10.64 -11.95
CA GLY A 189 4.71 9.85 -12.40
C GLY A 189 4.70 8.43 -11.83
N TYR A 190 3.60 7.74 -12.08
CA TYR A 190 3.28 6.45 -11.45
C TYR A 190 3.64 5.23 -12.31
N ASP A 191 4.39 5.40 -13.40
CA ASP A 191 4.75 4.29 -14.31
C ASP A 191 5.39 3.11 -13.58
N GLU A 192 6.33 3.38 -12.65
CA GLU A 192 6.99 2.33 -11.85
C GLU A 192 5.99 1.51 -11.02
N LEU A 193 4.92 2.13 -10.50
CA LEU A 193 3.88 1.43 -9.76
C LEU A 193 3.09 0.47 -10.66
N PHE A 194 2.76 0.90 -11.87
CA PHE A 194 1.97 0.09 -12.81
C PHE A 194 2.80 -1.02 -13.46
N THR A 195 4.04 -0.75 -13.86
CA THR A 195 4.93 -1.73 -14.49
C THR A 195 5.61 -2.67 -13.49
N GLY A 196 5.65 -2.30 -12.22
CA GLY A 196 6.18 -3.10 -11.12
C GLY A 196 5.09 -3.85 -10.35
N PRO A 197 4.69 -3.36 -9.16
CA PRO A 197 3.85 -4.13 -8.25
C PRO A 197 2.46 -4.46 -8.81
N VAL A 198 1.84 -3.58 -9.62
CA VAL A 198 0.54 -3.89 -10.27
C VAL A 198 0.68 -5.03 -11.27
N ALA A 199 1.71 -5.00 -12.11
CA ALA A 199 1.96 -6.05 -13.08
C ALA A 199 2.29 -7.38 -12.40
N ASP A 200 3.11 -7.37 -11.34
CA ASP A 200 3.48 -8.58 -10.60
C ASP A 200 2.27 -9.25 -9.94
N LEU A 201 1.44 -8.46 -9.23
CA LEU A 201 0.23 -8.99 -8.60
C LEU A 201 -0.76 -9.52 -9.64
N ALA A 202 -1.00 -8.76 -10.71
CA ALA A 202 -1.91 -9.18 -11.77
C ALA A 202 -1.46 -10.49 -12.43
N ALA A 203 -0.17 -10.65 -12.71
CA ALA A 203 0.39 -11.86 -13.29
C ALA A 203 0.27 -13.05 -12.33
N ALA A 204 0.61 -12.89 -11.06
CA ALA A 204 0.50 -13.95 -10.05
C ALA A 204 -0.95 -14.41 -9.87
N ILE A 205 -1.91 -13.48 -9.78
CA ILE A 205 -3.34 -13.78 -9.66
C ILE A 205 -3.86 -14.48 -10.93
N ALA A 206 -3.46 -14.02 -12.11
CA ALA A 206 -3.83 -14.65 -13.38
C ALA A 206 -3.29 -16.10 -13.50
N ALA A 207 -2.13 -16.37 -12.90
CA ALA A 207 -1.54 -17.70 -12.81
C ALA A 207 -2.19 -18.59 -11.73
N GLY A 208 -3.19 -18.10 -10.99
CA GLY A 208 -3.88 -18.85 -9.95
C GLY A 208 -3.10 -18.96 -8.63
N VAL A 209 -2.08 -18.14 -8.43
CA VAL A 209 -1.34 -18.09 -7.16
C VAL A 209 -2.26 -17.61 -6.05
N PRO A 210 -2.31 -18.26 -4.86
CA PRO A 210 -3.07 -17.79 -3.71
C PRO A 210 -2.72 -16.34 -3.35
N LEU A 211 -3.72 -15.53 -2.95
CA LEU A 211 -3.54 -14.09 -2.79
C LEU A 211 -2.41 -13.73 -1.82
N GLU A 212 -2.35 -14.38 -0.67
CA GLU A 212 -1.30 -14.12 0.30
C GLU A 212 0.09 -14.37 -0.29
N THR A 213 0.26 -15.50 -0.99
CA THR A 213 1.51 -15.84 -1.69
C THR A 213 1.81 -14.81 -2.78
N ALA A 214 0.81 -14.37 -3.55
CA ALA A 214 0.98 -13.33 -4.57
C ALA A 214 1.43 -12.00 -3.96
N ILE A 215 0.87 -11.61 -2.81
CA ILE A 215 1.29 -10.41 -2.07
C ILE A 215 2.73 -10.54 -1.56
N ILE A 216 3.11 -11.69 -0.98
CA ILE A 216 4.48 -11.93 -0.50
C ILE A 216 5.47 -11.93 -1.66
N ARG A 217 5.17 -12.61 -2.77
CA ARG A 217 6.01 -12.59 -3.99
C ARG A 217 6.16 -11.18 -4.55
N CYS A 218 5.06 -10.44 -4.67
CA CYS A 218 5.10 -9.04 -5.12
C CYS A 218 5.99 -8.18 -4.21
N HIS A 219 5.84 -8.30 -2.89
CA HIS A 219 6.67 -7.58 -1.92
C HIS A 219 8.17 -7.90 -2.09
N LEU A 220 8.54 -9.18 -2.19
CA LEU A 220 9.93 -9.59 -2.39
C LEU A 220 10.48 -9.13 -3.74
N ARG A 221 9.69 -9.16 -4.81
CA ARG A 221 10.09 -8.64 -6.11
C ARG A 221 10.32 -7.13 -6.09
N GLN A 222 9.50 -6.37 -5.36
CA GLN A 222 9.75 -4.93 -5.20
C GLN A 222 11.05 -4.67 -4.40
N LEU A 223 11.28 -5.41 -3.32
CA LEU A 223 12.54 -5.34 -2.58
C LEU A 223 13.76 -5.71 -3.43
N ALA A 224 13.63 -6.72 -4.30
CA ALA A 224 14.69 -7.14 -5.21
C ALA A 224 15.01 -6.09 -6.29
N ARG A 225 14.00 -5.32 -6.73
CA ARG A 225 14.17 -4.26 -7.73
C ARG A 225 14.87 -3.01 -7.19
N GLY A 226 14.76 -2.76 -5.88
CA GLY A 226 15.36 -1.57 -5.29
C GLY A 226 15.30 -1.56 -3.78
N ALA A 227 16.27 -0.89 -3.19
CA ALA A 227 16.37 -0.73 -1.75
C ALA A 227 15.13 0.00 -1.17
N ASP A 228 14.55 -0.54 -0.09
CA ASP A 228 13.43 0.10 0.59
C ASP A 228 13.84 1.43 1.21
N SER A 229 13.15 2.51 0.85
CA SER A 229 13.53 3.85 1.27
C SER A 229 13.29 4.11 2.78
N LEU A 230 12.40 3.37 3.44
CA LEU A 230 12.25 3.47 4.90
C LEU A 230 13.44 2.80 5.62
N ILE A 231 13.90 1.64 5.14
CA ILE A 231 15.10 1.00 5.67
C ILE A 231 16.31 1.90 5.43
N ALA A 232 16.47 2.44 4.22
CA ALA A 232 17.57 3.34 3.89
C ALA A 232 17.63 4.56 4.82
N ARG A 233 16.48 5.21 5.06
CA ARG A 233 16.39 6.37 5.96
C ARG A 233 16.71 6.05 7.42
N ARG A 234 16.32 4.85 7.89
CA ARG A 234 16.47 4.48 9.32
C ARG A 234 17.77 3.76 9.63
N HIS A 235 18.33 3.03 8.67
CA HIS A 235 19.42 2.09 8.90
C HIS A 235 20.58 2.25 7.90
N GLY A 236 20.47 3.18 6.97
CA GLY A 236 21.47 3.48 5.95
C GLY A 236 21.30 2.70 4.66
N GLU A 237 21.81 3.28 3.56
CA GLU A 237 21.71 2.73 2.20
C GLU A 237 22.36 1.34 2.07
N ALA A 238 23.50 1.11 2.72
CA ALA A 238 24.17 -0.20 2.69
C ALA A 238 23.29 -1.31 3.27
N THR A 239 22.59 -1.04 4.38
CA THR A 239 21.66 -2.00 4.98
C THR A 239 20.46 -2.28 4.06
N ALA A 240 19.92 -1.23 3.45
CA ALA A 240 18.80 -1.39 2.52
C ALA A 240 19.21 -2.17 1.26
N ALA A 241 20.42 -1.94 0.75
CA ALA A 241 20.98 -2.70 -0.37
C ALA A 241 21.22 -4.18 -0.02
N GLU A 242 21.71 -4.49 1.19
CA GLU A 242 21.84 -5.87 1.70
C GLU A 242 20.48 -6.59 1.71
N VAL A 243 19.42 -5.92 2.21
CA VAL A 243 18.05 -6.47 2.22
C VAL A 243 17.56 -6.73 0.81
N SER A 244 17.80 -5.79 -0.12
CA SER A 244 17.44 -5.92 -1.53
C SER A 244 18.13 -7.13 -2.21
N ALA A 245 19.43 -7.31 -2.01
CA ALA A 245 20.18 -8.44 -2.56
C ALA A 245 19.63 -9.79 -2.05
N ARG A 246 19.35 -9.91 -0.75
CA ARG A 246 18.77 -11.12 -0.17
C ARG A 246 17.35 -11.40 -0.65
N ALA A 247 16.56 -10.38 -0.92
CA ALA A 247 15.25 -10.54 -1.54
C ALA A 247 15.38 -11.06 -2.99
N ALA A 248 16.38 -10.59 -3.75
CA ALA A 248 16.66 -11.08 -5.08
C ALA A 248 17.06 -12.58 -5.10
N ASP A 249 17.88 -13.00 -4.13
CA ASP A 249 18.23 -14.41 -3.96
C ASP A 249 16.99 -15.28 -3.71
N LEU A 250 16.03 -14.81 -2.88
CA LEU A 250 14.80 -15.54 -2.61
C LEU A 250 13.87 -15.66 -3.84
N ILE A 251 13.78 -14.60 -4.64
CA ILE A 251 12.96 -14.60 -5.85
C ILE A 251 13.53 -15.54 -6.93
N ALA A 252 14.84 -15.71 -6.99
CA ALA A 252 15.50 -16.58 -7.98
C ALA A 252 15.03 -18.05 -7.91
N TRP A 253 14.46 -18.50 -6.79
CA TRP A 253 14.00 -19.86 -6.58
C TRP A 253 12.62 -19.95 -5.90
N GLU A 254 11.73 -18.98 -6.17
CA GLU A 254 10.38 -18.90 -5.57
C GLU A 254 9.45 -20.08 -5.86
N GLU A 255 9.83 -20.97 -6.77
CA GLU A 255 9.11 -22.20 -7.10
C GLU A 255 9.67 -23.45 -6.34
N ASP A 256 10.75 -23.32 -5.57
CA ASP A 256 11.30 -24.43 -4.75
C ASP A 256 10.37 -24.70 -3.54
N ALA A 257 10.17 -25.97 -3.22
CA ALA A 257 9.33 -26.39 -2.10
C ALA A 257 9.80 -25.86 -0.74
N ARG A 258 11.08 -25.50 -0.59
CA ARG A 258 11.67 -24.93 0.63
C ARG A 258 11.53 -23.38 0.69
N TRP A 259 10.99 -22.77 -0.34
CA TRP A 259 10.85 -21.31 -0.39
C TRP A 259 10.09 -20.71 0.81
N PRO A 260 8.95 -21.29 1.30
CA PRO A 260 8.26 -20.76 2.47
C PRO A 260 9.14 -20.73 3.74
N GLU A 261 9.98 -21.75 3.95
CA GLU A 261 10.91 -21.79 5.08
C GLU A 261 11.99 -20.71 4.97
N ALA A 262 12.51 -20.49 3.76
CA ALA A 262 13.51 -19.47 3.50
C ALA A 262 12.91 -18.06 3.67
N VAL A 263 11.68 -17.82 3.26
CA VAL A 263 10.95 -16.57 3.49
C VAL A 263 10.77 -16.32 4.99
N ALA A 264 10.40 -17.35 5.76
CA ALA A 264 10.27 -17.25 7.22
C ALA A 264 11.63 -16.94 7.90
N ALA A 265 12.71 -17.58 7.46
CA ALA A 265 14.05 -17.29 7.95
C ALA A 265 14.51 -15.87 7.60
N PHE A 266 14.17 -15.37 6.41
CA PHE A 266 14.40 -14.00 6.02
C PHE A 266 13.62 -13.02 6.90
N ASP A 267 12.32 -13.25 7.13
CA ASP A 267 11.50 -12.46 8.05
C ASP A 267 12.13 -12.36 9.43
N ALA A 268 12.49 -13.49 10.04
CA ALA A 268 13.15 -13.52 11.35
C ALA A 268 14.41 -12.65 11.40
N SER A 269 15.23 -12.71 10.36
CA SER A 269 16.47 -11.93 10.25
C SER A 269 16.26 -10.42 10.08
N LEU A 270 15.14 -10.01 9.49
CA LEU A 270 14.78 -8.59 9.37
C LEU A 270 14.26 -8.05 10.71
N ARG A 271 13.56 -8.88 11.50
CA ARG A 271 13.00 -8.48 12.80
C ARG A 271 14.06 -8.30 13.87
N GLN A 272 15.03 -9.19 13.94
CA GLN A 272 16.06 -9.19 14.97
C GLN A 272 17.47 -9.13 14.38
N PRO A 273 18.41 -8.37 14.99
CA PRO A 273 18.20 -7.47 16.13
C PRO A 273 17.76 -6.05 15.75
N ARG A 274 17.77 -5.69 14.43
CA ARG A 274 17.70 -4.29 13.97
C ARG A 274 16.29 -3.79 13.63
N ARG A 275 15.28 -4.65 13.58
CA ARG A 275 13.90 -4.29 13.16
C ARG A 275 13.90 -3.57 11.81
N LEU A 276 14.38 -4.25 10.77
CA LEU A 276 14.37 -3.76 9.39
C LEU A 276 12.96 -3.93 8.82
N ASN A 277 12.19 -2.86 8.77
CA ASN A 277 10.81 -2.86 8.28
C ASN A 277 10.75 -2.27 6.86
N PRO A 278 10.51 -3.07 5.81
CA PRO A 278 10.38 -2.56 4.45
C PRO A 278 8.99 -1.93 4.23
N GLY A 279 8.75 -0.82 4.93
CA GLY A 279 7.44 -0.16 4.97
C GLY A 279 7.07 0.52 3.67
N THR A 280 8.00 1.16 2.97
CA THR A 280 7.71 1.79 1.69
C THR A 280 7.33 0.75 0.63
N THR A 281 7.98 -0.41 0.65
CA THR A 281 7.63 -1.54 -0.22
C THR A 281 6.22 -2.06 0.08
N ALA A 282 5.83 -2.11 1.35
CA ALA A 282 4.48 -2.46 1.78
C ALA A 282 3.44 -1.45 1.25
N ASP A 283 3.72 -0.15 1.34
CA ASP A 283 2.87 0.91 0.80
C ASP A 283 2.64 0.76 -0.72
N LEU A 284 3.68 0.39 -1.49
CA LEU A 284 3.57 0.12 -2.93
C LEU A 284 2.66 -1.07 -3.22
N VAL A 285 2.75 -2.13 -2.42
CA VAL A 285 1.89 -3.32 -2.56
C VAL A 285 0.43 -2.96 -2.25
N ALA A 286 0.17 -2.16 -1.21
CA ALA A 286 -1.18 -1.67 -0.90
C ALA A 286 -1.76 -0.82 -2.04
N ALA A 287 -0.96 0.07 -2.64
CA ALA A 287 -1.38 0.86 -3.78
C ALA A 287 -1.69 0.00 -5.02
N ALA A 288 -0.92 -1.05 -5.26
CA ALA A 288 -1.19 -2.00 -6.34
C ALA A 288 -2.48 -2.80 -6.10
N LEU A 289 -2.70 -3.27 -4.87
CA LEU A 289 -3.97 -3.91 -4.48
C LEU A 289 -5.15 -2.97 -4.67
N TYR A 290 -5.01 -1.69 -4.29
CA TYR A 290 -6.02 -0.68 -4.51
C TYR A 290 -6.40 -0.56 -5.99
N ILE A 291 -5.43 -0.46 -6.89
CA ILE A 291 -5.67 -0.36 -8.34
C ILE A 291 -6.45 -1.57 -8.85
N LEU A 292 -6.03 -2.79 -8.48
CA LEU A 292 -6.68 -4.02 -8.91
C LEU A 292 -8.13 -4.14 -8.39
N LEU A 293 -8.37 -3.70 -7.13
CA LEU A 293 -9.71 -3.67 -6.54
C LEU A 293 -10.60 -2.64 -7.22
N ARG A 294 -10.12 -1.38 -7.34
CA ARG A 294 -10.85 -0.28 -7.97
C ARG A 294 -11.23 -0.59 -9.42
N ASP A 295 -10.31 -1.18 -10.17
CA ASP A 295 -10.52 -1.51 -11.57
C ASP A 295 -11.30 -2.83 -11.76
N GLY A 296 -11.82 -3.43 -10.69
CA GLY A 296 -12.59 -4.68 -10.74
C GLY A 296 -11.77 -5.90 -11.16
N ARG A 297 -10.45 -5.77 -11.23
CA ARG A 297 -9.52 -6.85 -11.64
C ARG A 297 -9.21 -7.84 -10.51
N LEU A 298 -9.42 -7.43 -9.26
CA LEU A 298 -9.33 -8.25 -8.08
C LEU A 298 -10.69 -8.27 -7.40
N GLN A 299 -11.35 -9.42 -7.38
CA GLN A 299 -12.54 -9.64 -6.57
C GLN A 299 -12.12 -10.41 -5.32
N ALA A 300 -12.09 -9.73 -4.17
CA ALA A 300 -11.95 -10.42 -2.90
C ALA A 300 -13.25 -11.22 -2.68
N ALA A 301 -13.14 -12.53 -2.75
CA ALA A 301 -14.18 -13.40 -2.22
C ALA A 301 -14.17 -13.22 -0.70
N LEU A 302 -15.00 -12.28 -0.22
CA LEU A 302 -15.25 -12.21 1.21
C LEU A 302 -15.94 -13.53 1.61
N PRO A 303 -15.54 -14.17 2.72
CA PRO A 303 -16.06 -15.47 3.13
C PRO A 303 -17.49 -15.39 3.70
N PHE A 304 -18.24 -14.37 3.33
CA PHE A 304 -19.64 -14.26 3.68
C PHE A 304 -20.46 -14.95 2.59
N PRO A 305 -21.23 -16.00 2.94
CA PRO A 305 -22.16 -16.60 1.99
C PRO A 305 -23.08 -15.48 1.49
N THR A 306 -23.07 -15.27 0.18
CA THR A 306 -24.08 -14.43 -0.46
C THR A 306 -25.44 -15.03 -0.11
N PRO A 307 -26.36 -14.31 0.54
CA PRO A 307 -27.69 -14.86 0.77
C PRO A 307 -28.28 -15.31 -0.57
N PRO A 308 -28.96 -16.46 -0.64
CA PRO A 308 -29.56 -16.91 -1.88
C PRO A 308 -30.42 -15.77 -2.39
N ARG A 309 -30.26 -15.39 -3.67
CA ARG A 309 -31.14 -14.43 -4.30
C ARG A 309 -32.54 -14.98 -4.08
N SER A 310 -33.37 -14.27 -3.33
CA SER A 310 -34.78 -14.60 -3.23
C SER A 310 -35.30 -14.60 -4.66
N LEU A 311 -35.75 -15.76 -5.11
CA LEU A 311 -36.52 -15.84 -6.35
C LEU A 311 -37.65 -14.86 -6.16
N ALA A 312 -37.59 -13.71 -6.82
CA ALA A 312 -38.68 -12.79 -6.91
C ALA A 312 -39.86 -13.62 -7.46
N SER A 313 -40.86 -13.84 -6.61
CA SER A 313 -42.12 -14.40 -7.02
C SER A 313 -42.66 -13.48 -8.11
N ASN A 314 -42.64 -13.99 -9.33
CA ASN A 314 -43.37 -13.37 -10.43
C ASN A 314 -44.86 -13.38 -10.06
N PRO A 315 -45.57 -12.27 -10.31
CA PRO A 315 -47.00 -12.17 -10.08
C PRO A 315 -47.82 -13.09 -10.99
#